data_d73fd479695d2bf52a086265d4ebc3cb
#
_entry.id   d73fd479695d2bf52a086265d4ebc3cb
#
_cell.length_a   1.000
_cell.length_b   1.000
_cell.length_c   1.000
_cell.angle_alpha   90.00
_cell.angle_beta   90.00
_cell.angle_gamma   90.00
#
_symmetry.space_group_name_H-M   'P 1'
#
loop_
_entity.id
_entity.type
_entity.pdbx_description
1 polymer ?
#
loop_
_entity_poly.entity_id
_entity_poly.type
_entity_poly.pdbx_seq_one_letter_code
_entity_poly.pdbx_strand_id
1 'polypeptide(L)'
;MSEKISLTMQVNGQSQQMQIDPRITLLDALREHLNLTGTKKGCDQGQCGACTVLINGQRVLSCLTLAAQADGAEVTSIEGLASTEGELHPVQRCFMENDAFQCGYCTPGQIMSAVACIKEGHAGSEDEIREYMSGNLCRCGAYPHIVDAIKQAAAEMAKESA
;
A
#
# COMPACT_ATOMS: atom_id res chain seq x y z
N MET A 1 25.61 6.73 -20.49
CA MET A 1 25.15 5.73 -19.52
C MET A 1 25.06 6.43 -18.18
N SER A 2 23.93 6.43 -17.51
CA SER A 2 23.83 7.03 -16.16
C SER A 2 24.64 6.19 -15.19
N GLU A 3 25.34 6.84 -14.27
CA GLU A 3 26.05 6.19 -13.20
C GLU A 3 25.04 5.55 -12.24
N LYS A 4 25.17 4.26 -11.96
CA LYS A 4 24.30 3.55 -11.01
C LYS A 4 24.64 3.98 -9.59
N ILE A 5 23.64 4.11 -8.77
CA ILE A 5 23.78 4.33 -7.32
C ILE A 5 23.54 3.03 -6.56
N SER A 6 24.26 2.86 -5.45
CA SER A 6 23.97 1.84 -4.45
C SER A 6 22.98 2.40 -3.45
N LEU A 7 21.91 1.66 -3.15
CA LEU A 7 20.97 2.00 -2.09
C LEU A 7 20.63 0.77 -1.25
N THR A 8 20.28 1.00 -0.02
CA THR A 8 19.88 -0.04 0.94
C THR A 8 18.59 0.39 1.62
N MET A 9 17.57 -0.43 1.58
CA MET A 9 16.31 -0.18 2.30
C MET A 9 15.81 -1.45 2.98
N GLN A 10 15.02 -1.31 4.03
CA GLN A 10 14.29 -2.43 4.62
C GLN A 10 12.97 -2.59 3.86
N VAL A 11 12.77 -3.71 3.18
CA VAL A 11 11.52 -3.99 2.47
C VAL A 11 10.84 -5.18 3.11
N ASN A 12 9.66 -4.97 3.67
CA ASN A 12 8.89 -6.00 4.37
C ASN A 12 9.73 -6.72 5.45
N GLY A 13 10.50 -5.95 6.22
CA GLY A 13 11.37 -6.47 7.28
C GLY A 13 12.67 -7.11 6.81
N GLN A 14 12.96 -7.11 5.51
CA GLN A 14 14.19 -7.66 4.94
C GLN A 14 15.09 -6.57 4.36
N SER A 15 16.38 -6.61 4.68
CA SER A 15 17.35 -5.68 4.10
C SER A 15 17.58 -5.99 2.62
N GLN A 16 17.37 -5.01 1.76
CA GLN A 16 17.56 -5.10 0.31
C GLN A 16 18.62 -4.12 -0.13
N GLN A 17 19.63 -4.63 -0.85
CA GLN A 17 20.67 -3.83 -1.48
C GLN A 17 20.52 -3.88 -2.99
N MET A 18 20.56 -2.72 -3.63
CA MET A 18 20.39 -2.60 -5.08
C MET A 18 21.39 -1.63 -5.70
N GLN A 19 21.76 -1.93 -6.95
CA GLN A 19 22.49 -1.00 -7.81
C GLN A 19 21.62 -0.61 -8.98
N ILE A 20 21.05 0.59 -8.95
CA ILE A 20 20.04 1.05 -9.90
C ILE A 20 20.36 2.43 -10.48
N ASP A 21 19.72 2.74 -11.59
CA ASP A 21 19.69 4.10 -12.12
C ASP A 21 18.97 5.02 -11.13
N PRO A 22 19.51 6.20 -10.78
CA PRO A 22 18.90 7.10 -9.79
C PRO A 22 17.52 7.63 -10.18
N ARG A 23 17.10 7.46 -11.43
CA ARG A 23 15.78 7.88 -11.95
C ARG A 23 14.69 6.82 -11.77
N ILE A 24 15.04 5.62 -11.31
CA ILE A 24 14.07 4.54 -11.10
C ILE A 24 13.12 4.91 -9.96
N THR A 25 11.81 4.73 -10.21
CA THR A 25 10.79 4.92 -9.19
C THR A 25 10.82 3.80 -8.15
N LEU A 26 10.33 4.06 -6.95
CA LEU A 26 10.19 3.02 -5.93
C LEU A 26 9.27 1.89 -6.44
N LEU A 27 8.22 2.23 -7.20
CA LEU A 27 7.33 1.25 -7.83
C LEU A 27 8.10 0.28 -8.73
N ASP A 28 8.95 0.80 -9.61
CA ASP A 28 9.74 -0.04 -10.52
C ASP A 28 10.82 -0.83 -9.76
N ALA A 29 11.43 -0.23 -8.72
CA ALA A 29 12.37 -0.94 -7.86
C ALA A 29 11.71 -2.16 -7.19
N LEU A 30 10.52 -2.00 -6.62
CA LEU A 30 9.77 -3.10 -6.02
C LEU A 30 9.41 -4.18 -7.05
N ARG A 31 8.84 -3.80 -8.19
CA ARG A 31 8.31 -4.73 -9.18
C ARG A 31 9.38 -5.42 -10.02
N GLU A 32 10.35 -4.65 -10.55
CA GLU A 32 11.28 -5.12 -11.58
C GLU A 32 12.62 -5.58 -11.00
N HIS A 33 13.02 -5.04 -9.84
CA HIS A 33 14.28 -5.40 -9.20
C HIS A 33 14.11 -6.39 -8.04
N LEU A 34 13.01 -6.27 -7.28
CA LEU A 34 12.74 -7.14 -6.12
C LEU A 34 11.67 -8.21 -6.42
N ASN A 35 11.03 -8.20 -7.61
CA ASN A 35 9.94 -9.09 -7.99
C ASN A 35 8.72 -9.04 -7.05
N LEU A 36 8.54 -7.94 -6.32
CA LEU A 36 7.37 -7.69 -5.49
C LEU A 36 6.26 -7.07 -6.36
N THR A 37 5.50 -7.90 -7.04
CA THR A 37 4.53 -7.49 -8.06
C THR A 37 3.14 -7.17 -7.51
N GLY A 38 2.93 -7.29 -6.20
CA GLY A 38 1.67 -6.97 -5.54
C GLY A 38 1.31 -5.48 -5.65
N THR A 39 2.27 -4.59 -5.51
CA THR A 39 2.07 -3.16 -5.78
C THR A 39 1.88 -2.91 -7.28
N LYS A 40 0.80 -2.24 -7.69
CA LYS A 40 0.37 -2.17 -9.10
C LYS A 40 0.67 -0.81 -9.75
N LYS A 41 1.07 -0.87 -11.03
CA LYS A 41 1.24 0.30 -11.88
C LYS A 41 -0.07 0.54 -12.67
N GLY A 42 -0.91 1.48 -12.21
CA GLY A 42 -2.14 1.87 -12.91
C GLY A 42 -1.90 3.06 -13.84
N CYS A 43 -1.78 4.26 -13.31
CA CYS A 43 -1.64 5.49 -14.10
C CYS A 43 -0.20 5.98 -14.29
N ASP A 44 0.73 5.58 -13.40
CA ASP A 44 2.14 6.01 -13.37
C ASP A 44 2.34 7.54 -13.28
N GLN A 45 1.34 8.26 -12.77
CA GLN A 45 1.33 9.73 -12.67
C GLN A 45 0.61 10.25 -11.42
N GLY A 46 0.48 9.41 -10.37
CA GLY A 46 -0.04 9.83 -9.07
C GLY A 46 -1.55 9.96 -8.95
N GLN A 47 -2.36 9.53 -9.94
CA GLN A 47 -3.80 9.77 -9.96
C GLN A 47 -4.64 8.64 -9.37
N CYS A 48 -4.19 7.39 -9.46
CA CYS A 48 -5.07 6.24 -9.19
C CYS A 48 -4.87 5.56 -7.84
N GLY A 49 -3.76 5.77 -7.16
CA GLY A 49 -3.46 5.16 -5.86
C GLY A 49 -3.14 3.66 -5.86
N ALA A 50 -3.16 2.97 -7.02
CA ALA A 50 -2.87 1.53 -7.10
C ALA A 50 -1.45 1.16 -6.66
N CYS A 51 -0.54 2.12 -6.66
CA CYS A 51 0.86 1.98 -6.28
C CYS A 51 1.15 2.39 -4.82
N THR A 52 0.14 2.58 -3.98
CA THR A 52 0.33 2.99 -2.59
C THR A 52 1.13 1.94 -1.81
N VAL A 53 2.17 2.40 -1.12
CA VAL A 53 2.98 1.65 -0.15
C VAL A 53 3.15 2.50 1.11
N LEU A 54 3.74 1.92 2.16
CA LEU A 54 4.12 2.70 3.35
C LEU A 54 5.65 2.88 3.35
N ILE A 55 6.10 4.11 3.60
CA ILE A 55 7.50 4.42 3.93
C ILE A 55 7.51 4.95 5.37
N ASN A 56 8.23 4.27 6.26
CA ASN A 56 8.28 4.59 7.68
C ASN A 56 6.86 4.74 8.29
N GLY A 57 5.93 3.89 7.86
CA GLY A 57 4.54 3.86 8.30
C GLY A 57 3.61 4.90 7.67
N GLN A 58 4.11 5.78 6.80
CA GLN A 58 3.31 6.78 6.09
C GLN A 58 3.02 6.34 4.65
N ARG A 59 1.77 6.49 4.21
CA ARG A 59 1.38 6.15 2.83
C ARG A 59 1.99 7.10 1.81
N VAL A 60 2.56 6.54 0.76
CA VAL A 60 3.13 7.27 -0.37
C VAL A 60 2.73 6.62 -1.69
N LEU A 61 2.75 7.41 -2.76
CA LEU A 61 2.58 6.91 -4.13
C LEU A 61 3.94 6.52 -4.70
N SER A 62 4.22 5.23 -4.75
CA SER A 62 5.54 4.73 -5.17
C SER A 62 5.90 5.06 -6.63
N CYS A 63 4.92 5.35 -7.50
CA CYS A 63 5.18 5.82 -8.86
C CYS A 63 5.72 7.25 -8.94
N LEU A 64 5.51 8.07 -7.90
CA LEU A 64 6.04 9.44 -7.79
C LEU A 64 7.21 9.57 -6.81
N THR A 65 7.62 8.47 -6.21
CA THR A 65 8.76 8.41 -5.27
C THR A 65 9.93 7.76 -5.97
N LEU A 66 11.08 8.41 -6.01
CA LEU A 66 12.31 7.77 -6.50
C LEU A 66 12.79 6.73 -5.49
N ALA A 67 13.31 5.60 -5.96
CA ALA A 67 13.87 4.58 -5.08
C ALA A 67 15.01 5.15 -4.21
N ALA A 68 15.78 6.08 -4.75
CA ALA A 68 16.83 6.79 -4.03
C ALA A 68 16.33 7.58 -2.80
N GLN A 69 15.07 8.02 -2.80
CA GLN A 69 14.46 8.72 -1.65
C GLN A 69 14.10 7.77 -0.50
N ALA A 70 14.03 6.46 -0.78
CA ALA A 70 13.77 5.43 0.22
C ALA A 70 15.07 4.78 0.75
N ASP A 71 16.24 5.31 0.41
CA ASP A 71 17.52 4.83 0.96
C ASP A 71 17.53 4.97 2.49
N GLY A 72 17.86 3.88 3.19
CA GLY A 72 17.83 3.80 4.65
C GLY A 72 16.42 3.71 5.28
N ALA A 73 15.35 3.76 4.48
CA ALA A 73 13.99 3.73 4.99
C ALA A 73 13.43 2.31 5.15
N GLU A 74 12.34 2.21 5.93
CA GLU A 74 11.50 1.02 6.03
C GLU A 74 10.34 1.16 5.04
N VAL A 75 10.25 0.22 4.09
CA VAL A 75 9.20 0.17 3.08
C VAL A 75 8.32 -1.06 3.34
N THR A 76 7.02 -0.85 3.48
CA THR A 76 6.03 -1.92 3.58
C THR A 76 5.14 -1.91 2.34
N SER A 77 5.16 -3.00 1.59
CA SER A 77 4.24 -3.27 0.48
C SER A 77 3.14 -4.24 0.91
N ILE A 78 2.20 -4.53 0.02
CA ILE A 78 1.09 -5.46 0.30
C ILE A 78 1.59 -6.86 0.70
N GLU A 79 2.72 -7.30 0.18
CA GLU A 79 3.32 -8.60 0.49
C GLU A 79 3.82 -8.70 1.94
N GLY A 80 4.16 -7.57 2.55
CA GLY A 80 4.63 -7.52 3.94
C GLY A 80 3.55 -7.24 4.98
N LEU A 81 2.28 -7.20 4.56
CA LEU A 81 1.20 -6.84 5.47
C LEU A 81 0.67 -8.04 6.30
N ALA A 82 0.61 -9.23 5.68
CA ALA A 82 0.30 -10.46 6.39
C ALA A 82 1.45 -10.88 7.32
N SER A 83 1.13 -11.61 8.38
CA SER A 83 2.16 -12.15 9.28
C SER A 83 3.05 -13.16 8.58
N THR A 84 4.24 -13.42 9.14
CA THR A 84 5.16 -14.46 8.66
C THR A 84 4.57 -15.88 8.75
N GLU A 85 3.55 -16.08 9.58
CA GLU A 85 2.82 -17.34 9.75
C GLU A 85 1.64 -17.47 8.76
N GLY A 86 1.43 -16.45 7.91
CA GLY A 86 0.38 -16.43 6.88
C GLY A 86 -0.97 -15.91 7.38
N GLU A 87 -1.06 -15.37 8.59
CA GLU A 87 -2.27 -14.70 9.05
C GLU A 87 -2.46 -13.38 8.31
N LEU A 88 -3.64 -13.21 7.75
CA LEU A 88 -4.01 -11.97 7.06
C LEU A 88 -4.15 -10.82 8.06
N HIS A 89 -3.67 -9.65 7.67
CA HIS A 89 -3.97 -8.43 8.39
C HIS A 89 -5.50 -8.19 8.44
N PRO A 90 -6.07 -7.65 9.54
CA PRO A 90 -7.52 -7.44 9.67
C PRO A 90 -8.14 -6.74 8.45
N VAL A 91 -7.48 -5.72 7.89
CA VAL A 91 -7.95 -5.05 6.67
C VAL A 91 -8.03 -6.01 5.48
N GLN A 92 -7.05 -6.89 5.27
CA GLN A 92 -7.08 -7.87 4.17
C GLN A 92 -8.26 -8.83 4.32
N ARG A 93 -8.49 -9.34 5.53
CA ARG A 93 -9.60 -10.23 5.84
C ARG A 93 -10.95 -9.54 5.61
N CYS A 94 -11.14 -8.34 6.15
CA CYS A 94 -12.39 -7.58 5.98
C CYS A 94 -12.67 -7.25 4.51
N PHE A 95 -11.64 -7.00 3.68
CA PHE A 95 -11.81 -6.83 2.23
C PHE A 95 -12.38 -8.08 1.56
N MET A 96 -11.97 -9.27 1.99
CA MET A 96 -12.52 -10.54 1.49
C MET A 96 -13.96 -10.77 1.97
N GLU A 97 -14.22 -10.53 3.26
CA GLU A 97 -15.53 -10.75 3.89
C GLU A 97 -16.62 -9.82 3.34
N ASN A 98 -16.25 -8.63 2.88
CA ASN A 98 -17.18 -7.63 2.34
C ASN A 98 -17.20 -7.56 0.81
N ASP A 99 -16.57 -8.50 0.09
CA ASP A 99 -16.44 -8.44 -1.37
C ASP A 99 -15.93 -7.07 -1.86
N ALA A 100 -14.95 -6.49 -1.15
CA ALA A 100 -14.45 -5.14 -1.39
C ALA A 100 -13.54 -5.03 -2.63
N PHE A 101 -13.63 -5.97 -3.54
CA PHE A 101 -12.91 -5.99 -4.82
C PHE A 101 -13.66 -6.81 -5.87
N GLN A 102 -13.39 -6.54 -7.14
CA GLN A 102 -13.86 -7.36 -8.27
C GLN A 102 -12.66 -7.87 -9.08
N CYS A 103 -12.06 -7.05 -9.95
CA CYS A 103 -10.89 -7.48 -10.73
C CYS A 103 -9.60 -7.62 -9.89
N GLY A 104 -9.54 -7.03 -8.71
CA GLY A 104 -8.41 -7.11 -7.78
C GLY A 104 -7.24 -6.18 -8.11
N TYR A 105 -7.24 -5.47 -9.24
CA TYR A 105 -6.08 -4.69 -9.66
C TYR A 105 -5.74 -3.53 -8.71
N CYS A 106 -6.72 -2.76 -8.27
CA CYS A 106 -6.51 -1.66 -7.33
C CYS A 106 -6.43 -2.11 -5.87
N THR A 107 -6.79 -3.37 -5.58
CA THR A 107 -6.96 -3.87 -4.22
C THR A 107 -5.73 -3.74 -3.34
N PRO A 108 -4.50 -4.04 -3.79
CA PRO A 108 -3.31 -3.81 -2.97
C PRO A 108 -3.17 -2.36 -2.51
N GLY A 109 -3.32 -1.40 -3.43
CA GLY A 109 -3.26 0.02 -3.11
C GLY A 109 -4.41 0.47 -2.19
N GLN A 110 -5.63 -0.04 -2.39
CA GLN A 110 -6.77 0.22 -1.52
C GLN A 110 -6.50 -0.27 -0.09
N ILE A 111 -5.98 -1.49 0.09
CA ILE A 111 -5.66 -2.06 1.39
C ILE A 111 -4.56 -1.26 2.08
N MET A 112 -3.47 -0.92 1.39
CA MET A 112 -2.38 -0.11 1.96
C MET A 112 -2.87 1.27 2.40
N SER A 113 -3.71 1.92 1.60
CA SER A 113 -4.33 3.19 1.96
C SER A 113 -5.32 3.06 3.13
N ALA A 114 -6.08 1.96 3.20
CA ALA A 114 -7.00 1.69 4.29
C ALA A 114 -6.27 1.49 5.64
N VAL A 115 -5.15 0.75 5.63
CA VAL A 115 -4.29 0.61 6.82
C VAL A 115 -3.81 1.96 7.32
N ALA A 116 -3.36 2.83 6.40
CA ALA A 116 -2.92 4.19 6.76
C ALA A 116 -4.09 5.04 7.28
N CYS A 117 -5.25 5.01 6.61
CA CYS A 117 -6.46 5.73 7.00
C CYS A 117 -6.88 5.40 8.45
N ILE A 118 -6.87 4.11 8.81
CA ILE A 118 -7.19 3.66 10.18
C ILE A 118 -6.12 4.14 11.17
N LYS A 119 -4.84 4.00 10.86
CA LYS A 119 -3.72 4.44 11.71
C LYS A 119 -3.71 5.96 11.93
N GLU A 120 -4.09 6.73 10.92
CA GLU A 120 -4.21 8.18 10.95
C GLU A 120 -5.44 8.65 11.74
N GLY A 121 -6.33 7.74 12.15
CA GLY A 121 -7.54 8.04 12.92
C GLY A 121 -8.71 8.52 12.08
N HIS A 122 -8.71 8.27 10.78
CA HIS A 122 -9.70 8.75 9.81
C HIS A 122 -10.70 7.67 9.35
N ALA A 123 -11.07 6.79 10.27
CA ALA A 123 -12.05 5.74 10.02
C ALA A 123 -13.28 5.84 10.95
N GLY A 124 -13.53 7.02 11.53
CA GLY A 124 -14.62 7.26 12.48
C GLY A 124 -16.01 7.33 11.84
N SER A 125 -16.10 7.67 10.57
CA SER A 125 -17.34 7.76 9.82
C SER A 125 -17.15 7.35 8.35
N GLU A 126 -18.27 7.04 7.65
CA GLU A 126 -18.21 6.72 6.22
C GLU A 126 -17.73 7.89 5.37
N ASP A 127 -18.15 9.10 5.71
CA ASP A 127 -17.77 10.30 4.98
C ASP A 127 -16.27 10.58 5.13
N GLU A 128 -15.74 10.38 6.34
CA GLU A 128 -14.31 10.50 6.61
C GLU A 128 -13.51 9.44 5.83
N ILE A 129 -13.94 8.19 5.84
CA ILE A 129 -13.32 7.12 5.06
C ILE A 129 -13.33 7.47 3.56
N ARG A 130 -14.46 7.93 3.01
CA ARG A 130 -14.56 8.35 1.60
C ARG A 130 -13.58 9.47 1.26
N GLU A 131 -13.46 10.47 2.12
CA GLU A 131 -12.54 11.58 1.94
C GLU A 131 -11.09 11.10 1.92
N TYR A 132 -10.67 10.36 2.94
CA TYR A 132 -9.28 9.91 3.07
C TYR A 132 -8.89 8.77 2.12
N MET A 133 -9.86 8.09 1.51
CA MET A 133 -9.66 7.09 0.47
C MET A 133 -9.85 7.64 -0.95
N SER A 134 -10.17 8.92 -1.12
CA SER A 134 -10.49 9.55 -2.41
C SER A 134 -9.35 9.50 -3.44
N GLY A 135 -8.11 9.36 -2.99
CA GLY A 135 -6.93 9.18 -3.85
C GLY A 135 -6.78 7.76 -4.44
N ASN A 136 -7.66 6.82 -4.10
CA ASN A 136 -7.62 5.44 -4.57
C ASN A 136 -8.82 5.12 -5.47
N LEU A 137 -8.55 4.96 -6.77
CA LEU A 137 -9.59 4.69 -7.77
C LEU A 137 -9.87 3.19 -7.92
N CYS A 138 -11.15 2.84 -8.02
CA CYS A 138 -11.62 1.51 -8.37
C CYS A 138 -12.49 1.57 -9.63
N ARG A 139 -11.99 1.06 -10.75
CA ARG A 139 -12.75 1.10 -12.04
C ARG A 139 -13.97 0.20 -12.03
N CYS A 140 -13.99 -0.83 -11.19
CA CYS A 140 -15.14 -1.71 -10.99
C CYS A 140 -16.23 -1.10 -10.10
N GLY A 141 -15.93 0.01 -9.40
CA GLY A 141 -16.91 0.71 -8.58
C GLY A 141 -17.23 0.03 -7.24
N ALA A 142 -16.29 -0.74 -6.68
CA ALA A 142 -16.48 -1.45 -5.39
C ALA A 142 -16.46 -0.52 -4.15
N TYR A 143 -16.59 0.79 -4.31
CA TYR A 143 -16.44 1.78 -3.25
C TYR A 143 -17.30 1.55 -2.01
N PRO A 144 -18.62 1.20 -2.11
CA PRO A 144 -19.43 0.93 -0.91
C PRO A 144 -18.86 -0.21 -0.08
N HIS A 145 -18.48 -1.31 -0.72
CA HIS A 145 -17.91 -2.48 -0.06
C HIS A 145 -16.52 -2.18 0.55
N ILE A 146 -15.71 -1.34 -0.11
CA ILE A 146 -14.43 -0.88 0.44
C ILE A 146 -14.66 -0.08 1.73
N VAL A 147 -15.64 0.81 1.75
CA VAL A 147 -16.00 1.59 2.96
C VAL A 147 -16.45 0.66 4.09
N ASP A 148 -17.32 -0.32 3.79
CA ASP A 148 -17.80 -1.29 4.78
C ASP A 148 -16.65 -2.12 5.35
N ALA A 149 -15.74 -2.60 4.50
CA ALA A 149 -14.55 -3.35 4.92
C ALA A 149 -13.64 -2.53 5.84
N ILE A 150 -13.43 -1.24 5.54
CA ILE A 150 -12.60 -0.35 6.38
C ILE A 150 -13.27 -0.10 7.73
N LYS A 151 -14.58 0.14 7.76
CA LYS A 151 -15.35 0.30 9.02
C LYS A 151 -15.22 -0.93 9.90
N GLN A 152 -15.41 -2.12 9.32
CA GLN A 152 -15.28 -3.37 10.05
C GLN A 152 -13.86 -3.54 10.60
N ALA A 153 -12.84 -3.37 9.76
CA ALA A 153 -11.44 -3.51 10.18
C ALA A 153 -11.07 -2.53 11.30
N ALA A 154 -11.51 -1.27 11.20
CA ALA A 154 -11.26 -0.27 12.23
C ALA A 154 -11.89 -0.66 13.58
N ALA A 155 -13.11 -1.19 13.57
CA ALA A 155 -13.81 -1.63 14.77
C ALA A 155 -13.13 -2.85 15.43
N GLU A 156 -12.61 -3.78 14.63
CA GLU A 156 -11.88 -4.96 15.11
C GLU A 156 -10.52 -4.56 15.71
N MET A 157 -9.73 -3.76 15.00
CA MET A 157 -8.42 -3.29 15.46
C MET A 157 -8.51 -2.44 16.73
N ALA A 158 -9.58 -1.67 16.92
CA ALA A 158 -9.82 -0.91 18.15
C ALA A 158 -10.04 -1.83 19.36
N LYS A 159 -10.70 -2.98 19.18
CA LYS A 159 -10.93 -3.97 20.25
C LYS A 159 -9.66 -4.72 20.65
N GLU A 160 -8.77 -4.98 19.70
CA GLU A 160 -7.49 -5.68 19.96
C GLU A 160 -6.50 -4.78 20.69
N SER A 161 -6.68 -3.45 20.60
CA SER A 161 -5.80 -2.44 21.24
C SER A 161 -6.28 -2.00 22.63
N ALA A 162 -7.47 -2.44 23.07
CA ALA A 162 -8.09 -2.09 24.36
C ALA A 162 -7.83 -3.15 25.43
#